data_7a89a19ec2dfaa6d90781a022cdb3f49
#
_entry.id   7a89a19ec2dfaa6d90781a022cdb3f49
#
_cell.length_a   1.000
_cell.length_b   1.000
_cell.length_c   1.000
_cell.angle_alpha   90.00
_cell.angle_beta   90.00
_cell.angle_gamma   90.00
#
_symmetry.space_group_name_H-M   'P 1'
#
loop_
_entity.id
_entity.type
_entity.pdbx_description
1 polymer ?
#
loop_
_entity_poly.entity_id
_entity_poly.type
_entity_poly.pdbx_seq_one_letter_code
_entity_poly.pdbx_strand_id
1 'polypeptide(L)'
;MADLTPQSSSQPIGATKRIEFIDALRGFTMILVVLNHVSFYCLGIDNKIPSFHKYLQEIQMPLFFFISGFVLYRPTTRWDNKQMVSFFKSKIPVLLISPLIFMSIYLYIKHIPFIDGIYEDAKYGYWFTFVLFVFFVYYAITRYILNLLKIDNIYSDLLILLLGFTFFFVNYLPLSVKTQHLLSTGNLYYYIFFVIGTLSRKHYKIVQETLDKKLLIIIAIAIFFLFNIFDKEINLGTSMILLFITFLSGVIIVFALFRNKQRYLTKETILGNSLQYIGKRTLDIYLLHFFFLPVALKNTIASSLTTHPVPVIELTISLIIALIIIACALVISNILRLSPILGHYLFGAKLPVKSTNGHDKEG
;
A
#
# COMPACT_ATOMS: atom_id res chain seq x y z
N MET A 1 -39.02 -18.96 39.61
CA MET A 1 -38.57 -17.60 39.31
C MET A 1 -37.04 -17.62 39.40
N ALA A 2 -36.37 -17.77 38.30
CA ALA A 2 -34.92 -17.75 38.23
C ALA A 2 -34.53 -16.44 37.55
N ASP A 3 -33.78 -15.64 38.27
CA ASP A 3 -33.32 -14.29 37.94
C ASP A 3 -32.23 -14.40 36.85
N LEU A 4 -32.55 -13.98 35.62
CA LEU A 4 -31.60 -13.86 34.51
C LEU A 4 -31.08 -12.43 34.48
N THR A 5 -30.03 -12.14 35.24
CA THR A 5 -29.23 -10.94 35.03
C THR A 5 -28.35 -11.08 33.79
N PRO A 6 -28.37 -10.16 32.84
CA PRO A 6 -27.46 -10.19 31.72
C PRO A 6 -26.05 -9.77 32.16
N GLN A 7 -25.09 -10.68 32.04
CA GLN A 7 -23.68 -10.37 32.20
C GLN A 7 -23.25 -9.38 31.12
N SER A 8 -23.08 -8.11 31.47
CA SER A 8 -22.41 -7.11 30.66
C SER A 8 -20.93 -7.44 30.61
N SER A 9 -20.45 -8.10 29.55
CA SER A 9 -19.05 -8.22 29.25
C SER A 9 -18.52 -6.83 28.88
N SER A 10 -17.95 -6.13 29.84
CA SER A 10 -17.19 -4.90 29.63
C SER A 10 -15.94 -5.21 28.81
N GLN A 11 -16.02 -5.04 27.49
CA GLN A 11 -14.83 -5.05 26.65
C GLN A 11 -13.96 -3.82 26.97
N PRO A 12 -12.63 -3.95 27.02
CA PRO A 12 -11.74 -2.86 27.34
C PRO A 12 -11.90 -1.72 26.32
N ILE A 13 -12.25 -0.55 26.80
CA ILE A 13 -12.35 0.71 26.06
C ILE A 13 -10.94 1.05 25.55
N GLY A 14 -10.63 0.77 24.26
CA GLY A 14 -9.33 1.15 23.71
C GLY A 14 -8.85 0.43 22.44
N ALA A 15 -9.35 -0.75 22.13
CA ALA A 15 -8.99 -1.43 20.90
C ALA A 15 -9.89 -0.94 19.75
N THR A 16 -9.36 -0.10 18.85
CA THR A 16 -10.07 0.22 17.60
C THR A 16 -10.37 -1.08 16.86
N LYS A 17 -11.64 -1.44 16.76
CA LYS A 17 -12.10 -2.65 16.08
C LYS A 17 -11.47 -2.73 14.68
N ARG A 18 -10.76 -3.82 14.41
CA ARG A 18 -10.12 -4.06 13.10
C ARG A 18 -11.21 -4.15 12.03
N ILE A 19 -11.06 -3.39 10.97
CA ILE A 19 -12.02 -3.37 9.88
C ILE A 19 -11.61 -4.43 8.86
N GLU A 20 -12.34 -5.55 8.81
CA GLU A 20 -11.98 -6.73 8.02
C GLU A 20 -11.88 -6.46 6.51
N PHE A 21 -12.77 -5.64 5.94
CA PHE A 21 -12.71 -5.34 4.52
C PHE A 21 -11.45 -4.53 4.13
N ILE A 22 -10.80 -3.83 5.06
CA ILE A 22 -9.52 -3.13 4.81
C ILE A 22 -8.38 -4.14 4.60
N ASP A 23 -8.37 -5.25 5.35
CA ASP A 23 -7.38 -6.31 5.10
C ASP A 23 -7.64 -6.98 3.74
N ALA A 24 -8.90 -7.20 3.37
CA ALA A 24 -9.25 -7.73 2.05
C ALA A 24 -8.88 -6.74 0.93
N LEU A 25 -9.11 -5.44 1.14
CA LEU A 25 -8.72 -4.39 0.20
C LEU A 25 -7.19 -4.34 0.01
N ARG A 26 -6.41 -4.48 1.08
CA ARG A 26 -4.93 -4.60 0.98
C ARG A 26 -4.52 -5.80 0.14
N GLY A 27 -5.18 -6.95 0.35
CA GLY A 27 -4.92 -8.16 -0.44
C GLY A 27 -5.23 -7.97 -1.91
N PHE A 28 -6.36 -7.38 -2.22
CA PHE A 28 -6.74 -7.03 -3.58
C PHE A 28 -5.72 -6.09 -4.23
N THR A 29 -5.35 -5.01 -3.53
CA THR A 29 -4.35 -4.05 -4.04
C THR A 29 -3.00 -4.72 -4.29
N MET A 30 -2.59 -5.68 -3.44
CA MET A 30 -1.35 -6.44 -3.65
C MET A 30 -1.43 -7.33 -4.90
N ILE A 31 -2.60 -7.93 -5.17
CA ILE A 31 -2.82 -8.68 -6.42
C ILE A 31 -2.66 -7.75 -7.62
N LEU A 32 -3.24 -6.54 -7.59
CA LEU A 32 -3.09 -5.57 -8.67
C LEU A 32 -1.62 -5.19 -8.91
N VAL A 33 -0.82 -5.01 -7.84
CA VAL A 33 0.61 -4.69 -7.95
C VAL A 33 1.36 -5.82 -8.65
N VAL A 34 1.19 -7.06 -8.22
CA VAL A 34 1.90 -8.20 -8.84
C VAL A 34 1.43 -8.41 -10.28
N LEU A 35 0.13 -8.29 -10.54
CA LEU A 35 -0.46 -8.38 -11.89
C LEU A 35 0.16 -7.33 -12.83
N ASN A 36 0.26 -6.09 -12.38
CA ASN A 36 0.86 -5.01 -13.16
C ASN A 36 2.35 -5.28 -13.46
N HIS A 37 3.10 -5.84 -12.51
CA HIS A 37 4.50 -6.23 -12.73
C HIS A 37 4.61 -7.39 -13.72
N VAL A 38 3.69 -8.33 -13.71
CA VAL A 38 3.63 -9.42 -14.71
C VAL A 38 3.35 -8.84 -16.09
N SER A 39 2.33 -7.99 -16.24
CA SER A 39 2.04 -7.35 -17.54
C SER A 39 3.26 -6.63 -18.10
N PHE A 40 3.94 -5.84 -17.26
CA PHE A 40 5.07 -5.03 -17.70
C PHE A 40 6.35 -5.85 -17.93
N TYR A 41 6.80 -6.60 -16.92
CA TYR A 41 8.10 -7.28 -16.97
C TYR A 41 8.09 -8.61 -17.73
N CYS A 42 6.96 -9.34 -17.69
CA CYS A 42 6.87 -10.68 -18.27
C CYS A 42 6.19 -10.69 -19.63
N LEU A 43 5.19 -9.82 -19.87
CA LEU A 43 4.46 -9.77 -21.13
C LEU A 43 4.85 -8.58 -22.02
N GLY A 44 5.69 -7.66 -21.52
CA GLY A 44 6.15 -6.51 -22.30
C GLY A 44 5.07 -5.46 -22.60
N ILE A 45 3.96 -5.49 -21.85
CA ILE A 45 2.85 -4.55 -21.99
C ILE A 45 3.22 -3.24 -21.31
N ASP A 46 3.22 -2.16 -22.06
CA ASP A 46 3.41 -0.80 -21.56
C ASP A 46 2.17 0.08 -21.84
N ASN A 47 2.24 1.36 -21.45
CA ASN A 47 1.13 2.30 -21.63
C ASN A 47 0.82 2.65 -23.09
N LYS A 48 1.64 2.22 -24.06
CA LYS A 48 1.43 2.45 -25.48
C LYS A 48 0.56 1.38 -26.12
N ILE A 49 0.42 0.23 -25.46
CA ILE A 49 -0.34 -0.92 -25.94
C ILE A 49 -1.76 -0.83 -25.35
N PRO A 50 -2.82 -1.00 -26.15
CA PRO A 50 -4.19 -1.07 -25.65
C PRO A 50 -4.35 -2.24 -24.68
N SER A 51 -4.43 -1.95 -23.39
CA SER A 51 -4.47 -2.95 -22.31
C SER A 51 -5.13 -2.39 -21.06
N PHE A 52 -5.38 -3.24 -20.08
CA PHE A 52 -5.80 -2.80 -18.74
C PHE A 52 -4.65 -2.25 -17.88
N HIS A 53 -3.40 -2.38 -18.31
CA HIS A 53 -2.22 -2.01 -17.56
C HIS A 53 -2.25 -0.55 -17.05
N LYS A 54 -2.61 0.42 -17.93
CA LYS A 54 -2.75 1.82 -17.56
C LYS A 54 -3.72 2.03 -16.39
N TYR A 55 -4.94 1.46 -16.50
CA TYR A 55 -5.96 1.58 -15.46
C TYR A 55 -5.52 0.95 -14.13
N LEU A 56 -4.76 -0.14 -14.20
CA LEU A 56 -4.21 -0.79 -12.99
C LEU A 56 -3.18 0.11 -12.31
N GLN A 57 -2.29 0.74 -13.07
CA GLN A 57 -1.29 1.68 -12.53
C GLN A 57 -1.94 2.87 -11.83
N GLU A 58 -3.01 3.42 -12.41
CA GLU A 58 -3.73 4.57 -11.85
C GLU A 58 -4.46 4.26 -10.54
N ILE A 59 -4.79 3.00 -10.29
CA ILE A 59 -5.51 2.57 -9.08
C ILE A 59 -4.55 2.06 -8.02
N GLN A 60 -3.61 1.16 -8.36
CA GLN A 60 -2.89 0.33 -7.39
C GLN A 60 -2.06 1.16 -6.39
N MET A 61 -1.27 2.10 -6.87
CA MET A 61 -0.36 2.86 -6.01
C MET A 61 -1.07 3.92 -5.17
N PRO A 62 -1.97 4.78 -5.73
CA PRO A 62 -2.78 5.68 -4.93
C PRO A 62 -3.58 4.97 -3.84
N LEU A 63 -4.18 3.81 -4.18
CA LEU A 63 -4.95 3.00 -3.25
C LEU A 63 -4.06 2.42 -2.15
N PHE A 64 -2.84 1.96 -2.48
CA PHE A 64 -1.92 1.38 -1.49
C PHE A 64 -1.48 2.43 -0.47
N PHE A 65 -1.14 3.65 -0.93
CA PHE A 65 -0.79 4.76 -0.03
C PHE A 65 -2.00 5.24 0.78
N PHE A 66 -3.18 5.33 0.17
CA PHE A 66 -4.42 5.64 0.89
C PHE A 66 -4.68 4.64 2.02
N ILE A 67 -4.62 3.34 1.75
CA ILE A 67 -4.81 2.31 2.78
C ILE A 67 -3.73 2.40 3.86
N SER A 68 -2.49 2.69 3.50
CA SER A 68 -1.39 2.84 4.46
C SER A 68 -1.64 3.99 5.43
N GLY A 69 -2.12 5.13 4.94
CA GLY A 69 -2.55 6.26 5.76
C GLY A 69 -3.77 5.92 6.62
N PHE A 70 -4.78 5.29 6.03
CA PHE A 70 -6.00 4.88 6.73
C PHE A 70 -5.72 3.96 7.92
N VAL A 71 -4.82 3.00 7.77
CA VAL A 71 -4.43 2.06 8.83
C VAL A 71 -3.52 2.70 9.88
N LEU A 72 -2.72 3.71 9.48
CA LEU A 72 -1.83 4.40 10.39
C LEU A 72 -2.58 5.20 11.46
N TYR A 73 -3.67 5.86 11.07
CA TYR A 73 -4.41 6.73 12.00
C TYR A 73 -5.07 5.93 13.12
N ARG A 74 -4.79 6.32 14.36
CA ARG A 74 -5.42 5.80 15.59
C ARG A 74 -5.82 6.98 16.47
N PRO A 75 -7.09 7.10 16.89
CA PRO A 75 -7.59 8.22 17.70
C PRO A 75 -6.82 8.41 19.02
N THR A 76 -6.35 7.31 19.62
CA THR A 76 -5.66 7.29 20.89
C THR A 76 -4.16 7.61 20.81
N THR A 77 -3.59 7.76 19.60
CA THR A 77 -2.16 8.02 19.47
C THR A 77 -1.85 9.49 19.76
N ARG A 78 -1.14 9.73 20.86
CA ARG A 78 -0.51 11.03 21.13
C ARG A 78 0.91 11.02 20.58
N TRP A 79 1.23 11.98 19.72
CA TRP A 79 2.54 12.11 19.09
C TRP A 79 3.49 12.91 20.02
N ASP A 80 3.97 12.24 21.09
CA ASP A 80 5.01 12.72 21.99
C ASP A 80 6.37 12.05 21.70
N ASN A 81 7.43 12.44 22.43
CA ASN A 81 8.78 11.90 22.26
C ASN A 81 8.81 10.37 22.40
N LYS A 82 8.08 9.80 23.35
CA LYS A 82 8.04 8.36 23.59
C LYS A 82 7.40 7.62 22.42
N GLN A 83 6.29 8.16 21.92
CA GLN A 83 5.60 7.61 20.75
C GLN A 83 6.45 7.71 19.49
N MET A 84 7.15 8.84 19.25
CA MET A 84 8.06 9.02 18.11
C MET A 84 9.16 7.94 18.11
N VAL A 85 9.85 7.76 19.23
CA VAL A 85 10.90 6.74 19.35
C VAL A 85 10.35 5.34 19.12
N SER A 86 9.22 4.99 19.74
CA SER A 86 8.56 3.69 19.58
C SER A 86 8.15 3.45 18.12
N PHE A 87 7.61 4.49 17.48
CA PHE A 87 7.18 4.44 16.09
C PHE A 87 8.35 4.13 15.15
N PHE A 88 9.45 4.90 15.25
CA PHE A 88 10.62 4.67 14.39
C PHE A 88 11.30 3.34 14.67
N LYS A 89 11.44 2.93 15.94
CA LYS A 89 11.95 1.59 16.29
C LYS A 89 11.15 0.47 15.61
N SER A 90 9.85 0.65 15.42
CA SER A 90 8.99 -0.34 14.76
C SER A 90 9.00 -0.26 13.24
N LYS A 91 9.25 0.92 12.64
CA LYS A 91 9.11 1.16 11.19
C LYS A 91 10.41 1.03 10.43
N ILE A 92 11.53 1.44 11.02
CA ILE A 92 12.86 1.34 10.39
C ILE A 92 13.18 -0.11 9.97
N PRO A 93 13.09 -1.13 10.84
CA PRO A 93 13.39 -2.50 10.43
C PRO A 93 12.55 -2.97 9.24
N VAL A 94 11.25 -2.68 9.27
CA VAL A 94 10.27 -3.19 8.31
C VAL A 94 10.31 -2.45 6.96
N LEU A 95 10.51 -1.13 6.96
CA LEU A 95 10.42 -0.31 5.75
C LEU A 95 11.77 0.05 5.14
N LEU A 96 12.86 -0.08 5.89
CA LEU A 96 14.21 0.20 5.37
C LEU A 96 15.09 -1.05 5.39
N ILE A 97 15.29 -1.68 6.55
CA ILE A 97 16.25 -2.79 6.68
C ILE A 97 15.81 -4.00 5.86
N SER A 98 14.58 -4.45 6.02
CA SER A 98 14.07 -5.60 5.26
C SER A 98 14.15 -5.40 3.74
N PRO A 99 13.63 -4.29 3.17
CA PRO A 99 13.74 -4.06 1.73
C PRO A 99 15.20 -3.95 1.25
N LEU A 100 16.09 -3.33 2.04
CA LEU A 100 17.52 -3.29 1.70
C LEU A 100 18.16 -4.69 1.63
N ILE A 101 17.80 -5.58 2.56
CA ILE A 101 18.29 -6.97 2.55
C ILE A 101 17.83 -7.69 1.28
N PHE A 102 16.50 -7.65 1.00
CA PHE A 102 15.96 -8.33 -0.18
C PHE A 102 16.46 -7.71 -1.50
N MET A 103 16.56 -6.39 -1.56
CA MET A 103 17.15 -5.68 -2.70
C MET A 103 18.62 -6.10 -2.91
N SER A 104 19.42 -6.17 -1.85
CA SER A 104 20.84 -6.61 -1.94
C SER A 104 20.96 -8.03 -2.47
N ILE A 105 20.10 -8.96 -1.99
CA ILE A 105 20.06 -10.33 -2.48
C ILE A 105 19.65 -10.36 -3.97
N TYR A 106 18.62 -9.60 -4.34
CA TYR A 106 18.17 -9.52 -5.72
C TYR A 106 19.23 -8.98 -6.67
N LEU A 107 19.90 -7.88 -6.30
CA LEU A 107 20.97 -7.28 -7.08
C LEU A 107 22.18 -8.23 -7.21
N TYR A 108 22.54 -8.93 -6.13
CA TYR A 108 23.58 -9.95 -6.16
C TYR A 108 23.27 -11.07 -7.16
N ILE A 109 22.07 -11.62 -7.13
CA ILE A 109 21.61 -12.66 -8.07
C ILE A 109 21.63 -12.17 -9.53
N LYS A 110 21.34 -10.88 -9.75
CA LYS A 110 21.34 -10.26 -11.08
C LYS A 110 22.70 -9.73 -11.52
N HIS A 111 23.75 -9.89 -10.70
CA HIS A 111 25.10 -9.35 -10.95
C HIS A 111 25.12 -7.84 -11.17
N ILE A 112 24.29 -7.09 -10.46
CA ILE A 112 24.19 -5.64 -10.53
C ILE A 112 24.93 -5.04 -9.32
N PRO A 113 25.82 -4.04 -9.49
CA PRO A 113 26.44 -3.34 -8.38
C PRO A 113 25.39 -2.68 -7.46
N PHE A 114 25.58 -2.81 -6.14
CA PHE A 114 24.61 -2.29 -5.16
C PHE A 114 24.39 -0.77 -5.29
N ILE A 115 25.46 -0.03 -5.59
CA ILE A 115 25.42 1.42 -5.80
C ILE A 115 24.48 1.77 -6.95
N ASP A 116 24.57 1.06 -8.08
CA ASP A 116 23.71 1.29 -9.24
C ASP A 116 22.25 0.99 -8.90
N GLY A 117 22.03 -0.03 -8.08
CA GLY A 117 20.67 -0.35 -7.59
C GLY A 117 20.05 0.74 -6.73
N ILE A 118 20.82 1.42 -5.89
CA ILE A 118 20.33 2.52 -5.06
C ILE A 118 19.97 3.75 -5.89
N TYR A 119 20.75 4.03 -6.94
CA TYR A 119 20.53 5.18 -7.83
C TYR A 119 19.58 4.87 -8.99
N GLU A 120 19.07 3.66 -9.11
CA GLU A 120 17.98 3.33 -10.03
C GLU A 120 16.65 3.86 -9.47
N ASP A 121 15.82 4.52 -10.31
CA ASP A 121 14.62 5.26 -9.87
C ASP A 121 13.61 4.34 -9.18
N ALA A 122 13.29 3.21 -9.80
CA ALA A 122 12.37 2.21 -9.25
C ALA A 122 13.02 1.28 -8.21
N LYS A 123 14.34 1.40 -7.96
CA LYS A 123 15.10 0.52 -7.04
C LYS A 123 14.78 -0.95 -7.25
N TYR A 124 14.72 -1.34 -8.53
CA TYR A 124 14.32 -2.70 -8.93
C TYR A 124 13.03 -3.17 -8.25
N GLY A 125 12.06 -2.22 -8.06
CA GLY A 125 10.75 -2.48 -7.48
C GLY A 125 10.65 -2.27 -5.97
N TYR A 126 11.75 -2.01 -5.27
CA TYR A 126 11.74 -1.79 -3.81
C TYR A 126 11.48 -0.33 -3.39
N TRP A 127 11.26 0.60 -4.33
CA TRP A 127 11.06 2.03 -4.07
C TRP A 127 9.89 2.35 -3.13
N PHE A 128 8.80 1.56 -3.18
CA PHE A 128 7.57 1.85 -2.45
C PHE A 128 7.77 1.95 -0.94
N THR A 129 8.54 1.04 -0.33
CA THR A 129 8.77 1.04 1.13
C THR A 129 9.63 2.22 1.57
N PHE A 130 10.60 2.65 0.75
CA PHE A 130 11.41 3.85 1.01
C PHE A 130 10.53 5.10 0.97
N VAL A 131 9.70 5.25 -0.05
CA VAL A 131 8.75 6.37 -0.18
C VAL A 131 7.73 6.35 0.97
N LEU A 132 7.19 5.18 1.31
CA LEU A 132 6.28 5.04 2.45
C LEU A 132 6.95 5.41 3.78
N PHE A 133 8.23 5.09 3.94
CA PHE A 133 8.99 5.52 5.12
C PHE A 133 9.11 7.05 5.18
N VAL A 134 9.43 7.71 4.06
CA VAL A 134 9.45 9.18 3.97
C VAL A 134 8.08 9.77 4.37
N PHE A 135 6.98 9.18 3.88
CA PHE A 135 5.64 9.62 4.24
C PHE A 135 5.35 9.47 5.73
N PHE A 136 5.80 8.38 6.33
CA PHE A 136 5.67 8.17 7.77
C PHE A 136 6.47 9.17 8.58
N VAL A 137 7.71 9.48 8.17
CA VAL A 137 8.57 10.49 8.82
C VAL A 137 7.89 11.86 8.76
N TYR A 138 7.48 12.28 7.57
CA TYR A 138 6.89 13.60 7.37
C TYR A 138 5.58 13.75 8.14
N TYR A 139 4.70 12.75 8.09
CA TYR A 139 3.45 12.74 8.86
C TYR A 139 3.70 12.76 10.37
N ALA A 140 4.63 11.93 10.86
CA ALA A 140 4.95 11.85 12.28
C ALA A 140 5.50 13.19 12.81
N ILE A 141 6.42 13.83 12.08
CA ILE A 141 6.96 15.14 12.42
C ILE A 141 5.84 16.19 12.44
N THR A 142 5.00 16.22 11.41
CA THR A 142 3.87 17.16 11.35
C THR A 142 2.93 16.97 12.54
N ARG A 143 2.55 15.75 12.88
CA ARG A 143 1.69 15.45 14.03
C ARG A 143 2.37 15.75 15.37
N TYR A 144 3.68 15.55 15.47
CA TYR A 144 4.46 15.90 16.63
C TYR A 144 4.47 17.42 16.88
N ILE A 145 4.72 18.22 15.82
CA ILE A 145 4.68 19.68 15.89
C ILE A 145 3.29 20.18 16.29
N LEU A 146 2.23 19.66 15.66
CA LEU A 146 0.85 20.00 15.99
C LEU A 146 0.49 19.67 17.44
N ASN A 147 1.00 18.55 17.95
CA ASN A 147 0.82 18.16 19.35
C ASN A 147 1.54 19.11 20.31
N LEU A 148 2.77 19.56 19.98
CA LEU A 148 3.50 20.57 20.75
C LEU A 148 2.75 21.91 20.79
N LEU A 149 2.19 22.33 19.65
CA LEU A 149 1.40 23.55 19.52
C LEU A 149 -0.03 23.42 20.10
N LYS A 150 -0.41 22.21 20.56
CA LYS A 150 -1.76 21.88 21.06
C LYS A 150 -2.87 22.17 20.05
N ILE A 151 -2.58 22.06 18.76
CA ILE A 151 -3.55 22.24 17.68
C ILE A 151 -4.07 20.87 17.27
N ASP A 152 -5.30 20.54 17.66
CA ASP A 152 -6.00 19.31 17.25
C ASP A 152 -7.48 19.62 16.95
N ASN A 153 -7.69 20.36 15.87
CA ASN A 153 -8.99 20.79 15.38
C ASN A 153 -9.03 20.71 13.85
N ILE A 154 -10.10 21.23 13.24
CA ILE A 154 -10.27 21.23 11.79
C ILE A 154 -9.13 21.95 11.07
N TYR A 155 -8.51 22.97 11.68
CA TYR A 155 -7.37 23.68 11.07
C TYR A 155 -6.14 22.78 10.97
N SER A 156 -5.93 21.87 11.93
CA SER A 156 -4.86 20.87 11.84
C SER A 156 -5.06 19.92 10.68
N ASP A 157 -6.30 19.52 10.41
CA ASP A 157 -6.64 18.64 9.29
C ASP A 157 -6.44 19.34 7.95
N LEU A 158 -6.87 20.60 7.86
CA LEU A 158 -6.65 21.43 6.68
C LEU A 158 -5.14 21.66 6.43
N LEU A 159 -4.37 21.94 7.48
CA LEU A 159 -2.92 22.09 7.35
C LEU A 159 -2.25 20.81 6.86
N ILE A 160 -2.62 19.64 7.42
CA ILE A 160 -2.09 18.35 6.98
C ILE A 160 -2.45 18.09 5.51
N LEU A 161 -3.67 18.42 5.10
CA LEU A 161 -4.10 18.31 3.71
C LEU A 161 -3.30 19.23 2.77
N LEU A 162 -3.11 20.50 3.15
CA LEU A 162 -2.30 21.46 2.39
C LEU A 162 -0.85 20.99 2.28
N LEU A 163 -0.26 20.53 3.37
CA LEU A 163 1.07 19.92 3.37
C LEU A 163 1.13 18.65 2.50
N GLY A 164 0.00 17.95 2.32
CA GLY A 164 -0.11 16.83 1.38
C GLY A 164 0.19 17.21 -0.06
N PHE A 165 -0.16 18.44 -0.46
CA PHE A 165 0.11 18.93 -1.81
C PHE A 165 1.55 19.43 -2.01
N THR A 166 2.34 19.66 -0.97
CA THR A 166 3.71 20.17 -1.13
C THR A 166 4.60 19.25 -1.96
N PHE A 167 4.39 17.95 -1.86
CA PHE A 167 5.17 16.96 -2.62
C PHE A 167 4.89 16.95 -4.13
N PHE A 168 3.79 17.52 -4.59
CA PHE A 168 3.57 17.73 -6.03
C PHE A 168 4.62 18.68 -6.64
N PHE A 169 5.16 19.58 -5.83
CA PHE A 169 6.12 20.57 -6.28
C PHE A 169 7.58 20.12 -6.15
N VAL A 170 7.85 18.98 -5.49
CA VAL A 170 9.23 18.49 -5.29
C VAL A 170 9.92 18.18 -6.62
N ASN A 171 9.20 17.72 -7.62
CA ASN A 171 9.76 17.44 -8.95
C ASN A 171 10.17 18.71 -9.72
N TYR A 172 9.72 19.88 -9.30
CA TYR A 172 10.15 21.17 -9.87
C TYR A 172 11.40 21.76 -9.19
N LEU A 173 11.89 21.12 -8.10
CA LEU A 173 13.13 21.53 -7.47
C LEU A 173 14.32 21.22 -8.38
N PRO A 174 15.33 22.10 -8.47
CA PRO A 174 16.51 21.91 -9.31
C PRO A 174 17.48 20.90 -8.68
N LEU A 175 17.01 19.67 -8.50
CA LEU A 175 17.80 18.57 -7.98
C LEU A 175 18.51 17.82 -9.10
N SER A 176 19.73 17.34 -8.86
CA SER A 176 20.41 16.47 -9.82
C SER A 176 19.61 15.18 -10.01
N VAL A 177 19.70 14.58 -11.21
CA VAL A 177 19.03 13.30 -11.55
C VAL A 177 19.37 12.21 -10.52
N LYS A 178 20.65 12.13 -10.10
CA LYS A 178 21.08 11.18 -9.07
C LYS A 178 20.37 11.41 -7.74
N THR A 179 20.19 12.66 -7.33
CA THR A 179 19.45 13.00 -6.10
C THR A 179 17.97 12.66 -6.23
N GLN A 180 17.37 12.96 -7.37
CA GLN A 180 15.97 12.61 -7.65
C GLN A 180 15.76 11.10 -7.56
N HIS A 181 16.61 10.31 -8.19
CA HIS A 181 16.56 8.85 -8.14
C HIS A 181 16.82 8.31 -6.74
N LEU A 182 17.85 8.83 -6.01
CA LEU A 182 18.13 8.42 -4.63
C LEU A 182 16.92 8.59 -3.73
N LEU A 183 16.23 9.73 -3.83
CA LEU A 183 15.07 10.08 -3.01
C LEU A 183 13.74 9.56 -3.59
N SER A 184 13.75 8.96 -4.80
CA SER A 184 12.55 8.56 -5.54
C SER A 184 11.51 9.68 -5.64
N THR A 185 11.97 10.91 -5.95
CA THR A 185 11.12 12.12 -5.93
C THR A 185 9.95 12.02 -6.88
N GLY A 186 10.10 11.31 -8.00
CA GLY A 186 9.04 11.02 -8.96
C GLY A 186 7.80 10.36 -8.36
N ASN A 187 7.91 9.78 -7.16
CA ASN A 187 6.83 9.08 -6.49
C ASN A 187 6.28 9.82 -5.26
N LEU A 188 6.87 10.96 -4.88
CA LEU A 188 6.48 11.65 -3.64
C LEU A 188 5.08 12.29 -3.72
N TYR A 189 4.58 12.57 -4.90
CA TYR A 189 3.23 13.12 -5.10
C TYR A 189 2.12 12.19 -4.58
N TYR A 190 2.39 10.90 -4.39
CA TYR A 190 1.45 9.98 -3.76
C TYR A 190 1.19 10.30 -2.28
N TYR A 191 1.96 11.19 -1.65
CA TYR A 191 1.76 11.56 -0.25
C TYR A 191 0.35 12.09 0.03
N ILE A 192 -0.25 12.79 -0.92
CA ILE A 192 -1.61 13.31 -0.77
C ILE A 192 -2.63 12.18 -0.53
N PHE A 193 -2.49 11.03 -1.21
CA PHE A 193 -3.39 9.88 -1.01
C PHE A 193 -3.21 9.27 0.37
N PHE A 194 -1.97 9.23 0.86
CA PHE A 194 -1.68 8.81 2.23
C PHE A 194 -2.37 9.74 3.26
N VAL A 195 -2.29 11.04 3.07
CA VAL A 195 -2.97 12.04 3.91
C VAL A 195 -4.49 11.87 3.84
N ILE A 196 -5.07 11.79 2.63
CA ILE A 196 -6.51 11.54 2.45
C ILE A 196 -6.91 10.25 3.18
N GLY A 197 -6.09 9.21 3.15
CA GLY A 197 -6.31 7.97 3.91
C GLY A 197 -6.38 8.21 5.42
N THR A 198 -5.44 8.97 5.99
CA THR A 198 -5.45 9.29 7.44
C THR A 198 -6.69 10.09 7.84
N LEU A 199 -7.04 11.11 7.05
CA LEU A 199 -8.23 11.94 7.28
C LEU A 199 -9.53 11.16 7.09
N SER A 200 -9.60 10.28 6.10
CA SER A 200 -10.74 9.38 5.89
C SER A 200 -10.97 8.46 7.08
N ARG A 201 -9.91 8.01 7.75
CA ARG A 201 -10.04 7.22 8.98
C ARG A 201 -10.46 8.08 10.17
N LYS A 202 -9.91 9.29 10.31
CA LYS A 202 -10.28 10.25 11.36
C LYS A 202 -11.77 10.60 11.27
N HIS A 203 -12.24 10.91 10.08
CA HIS A 203 -13.63 11.32 9.80
C HIS A 203 -14.47 10.20 9.18
N TYR A 204 -14.25 8.95 9.62
CA TYR A 204 -14.79 7.76 8.95
C TYR A 204 -16.32 7.79 8.81
N LYS A 205 -17.06 8.34 9.79
CA LYS A 205 -18.52 8.47 9.73
C LYS A 205 -18.96 9.33 8.52
N ILE A 206 -18.33 10.50 8.35
CA ILE A 206 -18.62 11.41 7.22
C ILE A 206 -18.30 10.71 5.89
N VAL A 207 -17.15 10.01 5.82
CA VAL A 207 -16.77 9.26 4.62
C VAL A 207 -17.80 8.18 4.29
N GLN A 208 -18.31 7.48 5.30
CA GLN A 208 -19.36 6.47 5.09
C GLN A 208 -20.64 7.10 4.51
N GLU A 209 -21.15 8.16 5.12
CA GLU A 209 -22.35 8.87 4.67
C GLU A 209 -22.19 9.44 3.25
N THR A 210 -20.96 9.87 2.92
CA THR A 210 -20.64 10.39 1.58
C THR A 210 -20.61 9.28 0.53
N LEU A 211 -20.02 8.14 0.85
CA LEU A 211 -19.94 6.98 -0.05
C LEU A 211 -21.29 6.23 -0.22
N ASP A 212 -22.26 6.47 0.68
CA ASP A 212 -23.62 5.95 0.50
C ASP A 212 -24.37 6.66 -0.62
N LYS A 213 -23.91 7.84 -1.03
CA LYS A 213 -24.49 8.59 -2.15
C LYS A 213 -24.09 7.97 -3.48
N LYS A 214 -24.99 7.22 -4.11
CA LYS A 214 -24.75 6.58 -5.41
C LYS A 214 -24.26 7.55 -6.49
N LEU A 215 -24.73 8.80 -6.46
CA LEU A 215 -24.31 9.84 -7.41
C LEU A 215 -22.81 10.10 -7.35
N LEU A 216 -22.18 10.12 -6.16
CA LEU A 216 -20.72 10.30 -6.03
C LEU A 216 -19.96 9.18 -6.76
N ILE A 217 -20.42 7.93 -6.60
CA ILE A 217 -19.76 6.78 -7.23
C ILE A 217 -19.90 6.87 -8.76
N ILE A 218 -21.10 7.24 -9.26
CA ILE A 218 -21.35 7.43 -10.69
C ILE A 218 -20.44 8.53 -11.25
N ILE A 219 -20.34 9.67 -10.54
CA ILE A 219 -19.46 10.78 -10.94
C ILE A 219 -18.00 10.31 -10.94
N ALA A 220 -17.54 9.57 -9.92
CA ALA A 220 -16.17 9.06 -9.87
C ALA A 220 -15.89 8.10 -11.04
N ILE A 221 -16.82 7.21 -11.39
CA ILE A 221 -16.70 6.32 -12.55
C ILE A 221 -16.60 7.15 -13.85
N ALA A 222 -17.50 8.12 -14.03
CA ALA A 222 -17.50 8.97 -15.21
C ALA A 222 -16.18 9.73 -15.35
N ILE A 223 -15.68 10.34 -14.29
CA ILE A 223 -14.40 11.06 -14.27
C ILE A 223 -13.26 10.11 -14.61
N PHE A 224 -13.17 8.95 -13.97
CA PHE A 224 -12.10 7.98 -14.20
C PHE A 224 -11.99 7.57 -15.67
N PHE A 225 -13.10 7.23 -16.31
CA PHE A 225 -13.09 6.84 -17.73
C PHE A 225 -12.95 8.00 -18.70
N LEU A 226 -13.60 9.15 -18.46
CA LEU A 226 -13.51 10.31 -19.33
C LEU A 226 -12.06 10.81 -19.44
N PHE A 227 -11.36 10.97 -18.30
CA PHE A 227 -9.99 11.46 -18.35
C PHE A 227 -9.04 10.46 -19.01
N ASN A 228 -9.26 9.16 -18.85
CA ASN A 228 -8.50 8.14 -19.55
C ASN A 228 -8.67 8.16 -21.07
N ILE A 229 -9.82 8.61 -21.57
CA ILE A 229 -10.08 8.77 -23.00
C ILE A 229 -9.37 10.02 -23.55
N PHE A 230 -9.37 11.13 -22.78
CA PHE A 230 -8.86 12.43 -23.25
C PHE A 230 -7.39 12.71 -22.93
N ASP A 231 -6.68 11.81 -22.24
CA ASP A 231 -5.30 11.99 -21.74
C ASP A 231 -4.25 12.29 -22.85
N LYS A 232 -4.60 12.14 -24.12
CA LYS A 232 -3.67 12.31 -25.24
C LYS A 232 -3.36 13.77 -25.62
N GLU A 233 -4.09 14.76 -25.07
CA GLU A 233 -4.06 16.15 -25.60
C GLU A 233 -3.68 17.22 -24.54
N ILE A 234 -3.20 16.86 -23.32
CA ILE A 234 -3.14 17.81 -22.21
C ILE A 234 -1.71 18.23 -21.84
N ASN A 235 -1.49 19.55 -21.66
CA ASN A 235 -0.24 20.19 -21.24
C ASN A 235 0.18 19.83 -19.80
N LEU A 236 1.50 19.81 -19.49
CA LEU A 236 2.12 19.30 -18.26
C LEU A 236 1.51 19.83 -16.93
N GLY A 237 1.11 21.09 -16.88
CA GLY A 237 0.55 21.68 -15.64
C GLY A 237 -0.90 21.28 -15.35
N THR A 238 -1.73 21.20 -16.37
CA THR A 238 -3.10 20.66 -16.29
C THR A 238 -3.09 19.16 -16.04
N SER A 239 -2.06 18.45 -16.52
CA SER A 239 -1.95 16.99 -16.37
C SER A 239 -1.83 16.55 -14.90
N MET A 240 -1.16 17.31 -14.01
CA MET A 240 -1.01 16.92 -12.60
C MET A 240 -2.32 16.98 -11.84
N ILE A 241 -3.16 18.00 -12.08
CA ILE A 241 -4.49 18.10 -11.45
C ILE A 241 -5.41 17.00 -11.95
N LEU A 242 -5.38 16.74 -13.25
CA LEU A 242 -6.17 15.69 -13.89
C LEU A 242 -5.74 14.32 -13.40
N LEU A 243 -4.43 14.07 -13.31
CA LEU A 243 -3.86 12.85 -12.76
C LEU A 243 -4.33 12.62 -11.31
N PHE A 244 -4.27 13.65 -10.46
CA PHE A 244 -4.77 13.59 -9.10
C PHE A 244 -6.27 13.23 -9.04
N ILE A 245 -7.09 13.89 -9.87
CA ILE A 245 -8.55 13.65 -9.91
C ILE A 245 -8.85 12.23 -10.40
N THR A 246 -8.14 11.75 -11.42
CA THR A 246 -8.29 10.39 -11.95
C THR A 246 -7.92 9.34 -10.89
N PHE A 247 -6.78 9.51 -10.25
CA PHE A 247 -6.32 8.61 -9.19
C PHE A 247 -7.27 8.61 -7.99
N LEU A 248 -7.73 9.79 -7.57
CA LEU A 248 -8.70 9.91 -6.48
C LEU A 248 -10.03 9.21 -6.82
N SER A 249 -10.49 9.36 -8.07
CA SER A 249 -11.69 8.69 -8.55
C SER A 249 -11.54 7.16 -8.49
N GLY A 250 -10.39 6.62 -8.94
CA GLY A 250 -10.07 5.20 -8.82
C GLY A 250 -10.08 4.70 -7.36
N VAL A 251 -9.48 5.46 -6.44
CA VAL A 251 -9.52 5.15 -4.99
C VAL A 251 -10.95 5.14 -4.46
N ILE A 252 -11.76 6.15 -4.79
CA ILE A 252 -13.17 6.23 -4.37
C ILE A 252 -13.96 5.02 -4.86
N ILE A 253 -13.84 4.67 -6.15
CA ILE A 253 -14.56 3.54 -6.75
C ILE A 253 -14.25 2.25 -6.01
N VAL A 254 -12.95 1.92 -5.87
CA VAL A 254 -12.54 0.64 -5.28
C VAL A 254 -12.84 0.60 -3.79
N PHE A 255 -12.59 1.69 -3.06
CA PHE A 255 -12.89 1.75 -1.63
C PHE A 255 -14.39 1.63 -1.35
N ALA A 256 -15.24 2.33 -2.12
CA ALA A 256 -16.71 2.21 -2.03
C ALA A 256 -17.20 0.80 -2.34
N LEU A 257 -16.64 0.16 -3.39
CA LEU A 257 -16.98 -1.22 -3.76
C LEU A 257 -16.70 -2.18 -2.60
N PHE A 258 -15.50 -2.14 -2.02
CA PHE A 258 -15.12 -3.03 -0.93
C PHE A 258 -15.93 -2.77 0.34
N ARG A 259 -16.18 -1.51 0.68
CA ARG A 259 -17.05 -1.14 1.80
C ARG A 259 -18.48 -1.66 1.59
N ASN A 260 -19.08 -1.42 0.43
CA ASN A 260 -20.46 -1.82 0.16
C ASN A 260 -20.62 -3.35 0.10
N LYS A 261 -19.58 -4.07 -0.27
CA LYS A 261 -19.54 -5.53 -0.34
C LYS A 261 -18.90 -6.18 0.89
N GLN A 262 -18.68 -5.45 2.00
CA GLN A 262 -17.96 -5.92 3.18
C GLN A 262 -18.50 -7.24 3.77
N ARG A 263 -19.80 -7.53 3.64
CA ARG A 263 -20.41 -8.80 4.07
C ARG A 263 -19.85 -10.03 3.36
N TYR A 264 -19.36 -9.87 2.12
CA TYR A 264 -18.75 -10.94 1.33
C TYR A 264 -17.22 -11.02 1.55
N LEU A 265 -16.66 -10.08 2.32
CA LEU A 265 -15.22 -9.94 2.56
C LEU A 265 -14.84 -10.29 4.01
N THR A 266 -15.71 -11.03 4.71
CA THR A 266 -15.47 -11.56 6.05
C THR A 266 -14.57 -12.79 6.01
N LYS A 267 -14.05 -13.19 7.15
CA LYS A 267 -13.25 -14.42 7.26
C LYS A 267 -14.04 -15.72 7.00
N GLU A 268 -15.36 -15.64 7.06
CA GLU A 268 -16.27 -16.77 6.85
C GLU A 268 -16.44 -17.12 5.37
N THR A 269 -16.15 -16.17 4.49
CA THR A 269 -16.23 -16.40 3.03
C THR A 269 -14.86 -16.79 2.48
N ILE A 270 -14.83 -17.68 1.49
CA ILE A 270 -13.58 -18.12 0.85
C ILE A 270 -12.83 -16.92 0.26
N LEU A 271 -13.54 -16.07 -0.49
CA LEU A 271 -12.96 -14.85 -1.09
C LEU A 271 -12.41 -13.89 -0.02
N GLY A 272 -13.22 -13.60 1.00
CA GLY A 272 -12.84 -12.68 2.07
C GLY A 272 -11.65 -13.22 2.87
N ASN A 273 -11.63 -14.49 3.22
CA ASN A 273 -10.52 -15.13 3.94
C ASN A 273 -9.23 -15.10 3.11
N SER A 274 -9.29 -15.46 1.82
CA SER A 274 -8.13 -15.46 0.93
C SER A 274 -7.56 -14.05 0.75
N LEU A 275 -8.40 -13.06 0.47
CA LEU A 275 -7.97 -11.66 0.33
C LEU A 275 -7.39 -11.10 1.64
N GLN A 276 -8.01 -11.40 2.78
CA GLN A 276 -7.49 -10.98 4.09
C GLN A 276 -6.17 -11.66 4.42
N TYR A 277 -5.98 -12.94 4.04
CA TYR A 277 -4.71 -13.64 4.24
C TYR A 277 -3.59 -12.96 3.44
N ILE A 278 -3.80 -12.70 2.14
CA ILE A 278 -2.88 -11.94 1.29
C ILE A 278 -2.64 -10.55 1.89
N GLY A 279 -3.71 -9.86 2.33
CA GLY A 279 -3.64 -8.51 2.90
C GLY A 279 -2.82 -8.40 4.18
N LYS A 280 -2.78 -9.45 4.99
CA LYS A 280 -1.94 -9.52 6.20
C LYS A 280 -0.47 -9.81 5.87
N ARG A 281 -0.18 -10.31 4.67
CA ARG A 281 1.14 -10.71 4.18
C ARG A 281 1.64 -9.83 3.04
N THR A 282 1.06 -8.63 2.87
CA THR A 282 1.42 -7.72 1.76
C THR A 282 2.89 -7.38 1.72
N LEU A 283 3.54 -7.17 2.88
CA LEU A 283 4.97 -6.90 2.93
C LEU A 283 5.79 -8.10 2.44
N ASP A 284 5.43 -9.29 2.89
CA ASP A 284 6.13 -10.52 2.54
C ASP A 284 6.08 -10.74 1.01
N ILE A 285 4.88 -10.61 0.45
CA ILE A 285 4.67 -10.73 -1.01
C ILE A 285 5.43 -9.63 -1.74
N TYR A 286 5.36 -8.39 -1.27
CA TYR A 286 6.07 -7.26 -1.85
C TYR A 286 7.59 -7.49 -1.92
N LEU A 287 8.18 -8.04 -0.87
CA LEU A 287 9.62 -8.29 -0.81
C LEU A 287 10.07 -9.47 -1.67
N LEU A 288 9.20 -10.47 -1.87
CA LEU A 288 9.56 -11.74 -2.50
C LEU A 288 9.15 -11.87 -3.96
N HIS A 289 8.09 -11.20 -4.43
CA HIS A 289 7.50 -11.45 -5.75
C HIS A 289 8.46 -11.21 -6.92
N PHE A 290 9.40 -10.29 -6.82
CA PHE A 290 10.40 -10.02 -7.87
C PHE A 290 11.31 -11.23 -8.16
N PHE A 291 11.54 -12.09 -7.18
CA PHE A 291 12.34 -13.31 -7.37
C PHE A 291 11.62 -14.37 -8.22
N PHE A 292 10.31 -14.28 -8.32
CA PHE A 292 9.47 -15.25 -9.03
C PHE A 292 8.94 -14.74 -10.36
N LEU A 293 9.29 -13.53 -10.81
CA LEU A 293 8.84 -13.00 -12.08
C LEU A 293 9.48 -13.78 -13.25
N PRO A 294 8.68 -14.46 -14.11
CA PRO A 294 9.18 -15.23 -15.24
C PRO A 294 9.51 -14.31 -16.43
N VAL A 295 10.53 -13.46 -16.27
CA VAL A 295 10.91 -12.43 -17.26
C VAL A 295 11.23 -13.02 -18.65
N ALA A 296 11.64 -14.29 -18.70
CA ALA A 296 11.91 -14.99 -19.98
C ALA A 296 10.67 -15.07 -20.89
N LEU A 297 9.45 -15.02 -20.32
CA LEU A 297 8.20 -15.02 -21.11
C LEU A 297 8.10 -13.80 -22.03
N LYS A 298 8.79 -12.70 -21.71
CA LYS A 298 8.84 -11.53 -22.59
C LYS A 298 9.36 -11.84 -23.98
N ASN A 299 10.32 -12.75 -24.08
CA ASN A 299 10.92 -13.12 -25.36
C ASN A 299 10.10 -14.13 -26.18
N THR A 300 9.12 -14.80 -25.55
CA THR A 300 8.34 -15.86 -26.18
C THR A 300 6.90 -15.45 -26.49
N ILE A 301 6.20 -14.87 -25.53
CA ILE A 301 4.76 -14.59 -25.61
C ILE A 301 4.49 -13.12 -25.94
N ALA A 302 5.40 -12.21 -25.54
CA ALA A 302 5.17 -10.78 -25.65
C ALA A 302 4.94 -10.35 -27.12
N SER A 303 5.69 -10.90 -28.08
CA SER A 303 5.52 -10.56 -29.49
C SER A 303 4.09 -10.77 -29.99
N SER A 304 3.47 -11.89 -29.65
CA SER A 304 2.08 -12.20 -30.06
C SER A 304 1.07 -11.25 -29.39
N LEU A 305 1.24 -10.97 -28.10
CA LEU A 305 0.31 -10.11 -27.33
C LEU A 305 0.46 -8.64 -27.68
N THR A 306 1.66 -8.18 -28.08
CA THR A 306 1.90 -6.77 -28.45
C THR A 306 1.52 -6.49 -29.89
N THR A 307 1.66 -7.47 -30.79
CA THR A 307 1.29 -7.31 -32.21
C THR A 307 -0.23 -7.39 -32.43
N HIS A 308 -0.91 -8.26 -31.66
CA HIS A 308 -2.37 -8.42 -31.69
C HIS A 308 -2.93 -8.30 -30.29
N PRO A 309 -3.04 -7.08 -29.73
CA PRO A 309 -3.43 -6.89 -28.34
C PRO A 309 -4.90 -7.28 -28.13
N VAL A 310 -5.12 -8.27 -27.28
CA VAL A 310 -6.45 -8.66 -26.78
C VAL A 310 -6.45 -8.43 -25.26
N PRO A 311 -6.94 -7.27 -24.78
CA PRO A 311 -6.80 -6.87 -23.37
C PRO A 311 -7.33 -7.88 -22.37
N VAL A 312 -8.41 -8.60 -22.73
CA VAL A 312 -8.99 -9.63 -21.82
C VAL A 312 -8.07 -10.84 -21.69
N ILE A 313 -7.42 -11.28 -22.77
CA ILE A 313 -6.48 -12.41 -22.73
C ILE A 313 -5.23 -12.01 -21.93
N GLU A 314 -4.68 -10.83 -22.19
CA GLU A 314 -3.55 -10.27 -21.45
C GLU A 314 -3.85 -10.23 -19.94
N LEU A 315 -5.00 -9.65 -19.57
CA LEU A 315 -5.41 -9.55 -18.16
C LEU A 315 -5.55 -10.94 -17.52
N THR A 316 -6.13 -11.89 -18.24
CA THR A 316 -6.35 -13.26 -17.73
C THR A 316 -5.03 -13.99 -17.50
N ILE A 317 -4.11 -13.94 -18.48
CA ILE A 317 -2.77 -14.54 -18.37
C ILE A 317 -2.00 -13.87 -17.21
N SER A 318 -1.98 -12.53 -17.16
CA SER A 318 -1.31 -11.78 -16.11
C SER A 318 -1.86 -12.12 -14.73
N LEU A 319 -3.18 -12.29 -14.58
CA LEU A 319 -3.81 -12.66 -13.31
C LEU A 319 -3.42 -14.05 -12.87
N ILE A 320 -3.43 -15.04 -13.77
CA ILE A 320 -3.03 -16.42 -13.45
C ILE A 320 -1.58 -16.45 -12.98
N ILE A 321 -0.67 -15.82 -13.73
CA ILE A 321 0.75 -15.76 -13.37
C ILE A 321 0.93 -15.02 -12.03
N ALA A 322 0.23 -13.90 -11.81
CA ALA A 322 0.31 -13.15 -10.58
C ALA A 322 -0.13 -13.96 -9.36
N LEU A 323 -1.20 -14.76 -9.48
CA LEU A 323 -1.66 -15.63 -8.39
C LEU A 323 -0.65 -16.75 -8.08
N ILE A 324 0.00 -17.31 -9.10
CA ILE A 324 1.08 -18.30 -8.92
C ILE A 324 2.26 -17.66 -8.19
N ILE A 325 2.70 -16.48 -8.60
CA ILE A 325 3.80 -15.73 -7.95
C ILE A 325 3.46 -15.44 -6.48
N ILE A 326 2.24 -14.98 -6.20
CA ILE A 326 1.78 -14.72 -4.83
C ILE A 326 1.81 -16.01 -4.01
N ALA A 327 1.35 -17.14 -4.56
CA ALA A 327 1.41 -18.42 -3.88
C ALA A 327 2.85 -18.84 -3.56
N CYS A 328 3.78 -18.72 -4.51
CA CYS A 328 5.20 -19.00 -4.30
C CYS A 328 5.80 -18.09 -3.21
N ALA A 329 5.52 -16.78 -3.27
CA ALA A 329 5.98 -15.83 -2.27
C ALA A 329 5.46 -16.15 -0.86
N LEU A 330 4.19 -16.56 -0.74
CA LEU A 330 3.57 -16.96 0.52
C LEU A 330 4.18 -18.26 1.08
N VAL A 331 4.49 -19.24 0.23
CA VAL A 331 5.17 -20.48 0.64
C VAL A 331 6.54 -20.14 1.25
N ILE A 332 7.38 -19.38 0.53
CA ILE A 332 8.69 -18.98 1.04
C ILE A 332 8.56 -18.13 2.30
N SER A 333 7.62 -17.18 2.35
CA SER A 333 7.35 -16.39 3.55
C SER A 333 7.02 -17.28 4.75
N ASN A 334 6.17 -18.31 4.57
CA ASN A 334 5.81 -19.21 5.64
C ASN A 334 7.03 -20.02 6.12
N ILE A 335 7.88 -20.50 5.21
CA ILE A 335 9.13 -21.20 5.57
C ILE A 335 10.06 -20.28 6.38
N LEU A 336 10.29 -19.05 5.92
CA LEU A 336 11.14 -18.09 6.63
C LEU A 336 10.58 -17.70 8.01
N ARG A 337 9.27 -17.72 8.18
CA ARG A 337 8.59 -17.43 9.45
C ARG A 337 8.59 -18.60 10.43
N LEU A 338 9.04 -19.81 10.04
CA LEU A 338 9.29 -20.90 10.99
C LEU A 338 10.38 -20.51 11.98
N SER A 339 11.34 -19.68 11.56
CA SER A 339 12.27 -19.04 12.48
C SER A 339 11.66 -17.73 13.05
N PRO A 340 11.41 -17.63 14.37
CA PRO A 340 10.91 -16.38 14.97
C PRO A 340 11.84 -15.18 14.72
N ILE A 341 13.13 -15.43 14.66
CA ILE A 341 14.16 -14.41 14.39
C ILE A 341 14.01 -13.87 12.97
N LEU A 342 14.00 -14.75 11.96
CA LEU A 342 13.81 -14.35 10.56
C LEU A 342 12.45 -13.68 10.35
N GLY A 343 11.40 -14.24 10.94
CA GLY A 343 10.06 -13.65 10.90
C GLY A 343 10.01 -12.23 11.46
N HIS A 344 10.75 -11.98 12.54
CA HIS A 344 10.82 -10.66 13.16
C HIS A 344 11.60 -9.65 12.29
N TYR A 345 12.84 -9.98 11.93
CA TYR A 345 13.73 -9.05 11.24
C TYR A 345 13.36 -8.85 9.77
N LEU A 346 12.89 -9.90 9.07
CA LEU A 346 12.54 -9.80 7.65
C LEU A 346 11.12 -9.29 7.41
N PHE A 347 10.17 -9.59 8.30
CA PHE A 347 8.75 -9.31 8.05
C PHE A 347 8.05 -8.58 9.20
N GLY A 348 8.78 -8.17 10.24
CA GLY A 348 8.22 -7.44 11.38
C GLY A 348 7.26 -8.27 12.23
N ALA A 349 7.39 -9.60 12.25
CA ALA A 349 6.61 -10.45 13.14
C ALA A 349 6.93 -10.17 14.61
N LYS A 350 5.96 -10.33 15.49
CA LYS A 350 6.21 -10.22 16.93
C LYS A 350 7.06 -11.38 17.41
N LEU A 351 8.12 -11.10 18.16
CA LEU A 351 8.87 -12.15 18.84
C LEU A 351 7.98 -12.82 19.91
N PRO A 352 8.09 -14.14 20.09
CA PRO A 352 7.43 -14.80 21.19
C PRO A 352 7.92 -14.21 22.53
N VAL A 353 6.99 -13.87 23.40
CA VAL A 353 7.31 -13.44 24.77
C VAL A 353 7.92 -14.65 25.48
N LYS A 354 9.17 -14.55 25.97
CA LYS A 354 9.72 -15.56 26.87
C LYS A 354 8.77 -15.67 28.07
N SER A 355 8.12 -16.80 28.25
CA SER A 355 7.40 -17.08 29.49
C SER A 355 8.42 -17.17 30.62
N THR A 356 8.43 -16.18 31.49
CA THR A 356 9.15 -16.22 32.77
C THR A 356 8.34 -17.06 33.77
N ASN A 357 7.99 -18.29 33.44
CA ASN A 357 7.40 -19.23 34.31
C ASN A 357 8.34 -20.43 34.48
N GLY A 358 9.10 -20.42 35.55
CA GLY A 358 9.87 -21.58 35.93
C GLY A 358 11.02 -21.24 36.90
N HIS A 359 10.69 -20.94 38.15
CA HIS A 359 11.43 -21.28 39.37
C HIS A 359 11.04 -20.31 40.51
N ASP A 360 9.92 -20.61 41.14
CA ASP A 360 9.69 -20.26 42.51
C ASP A 360 8.61 -21.20 43.07
N LYS A 361 8.97 -22.49 43.23
CA LYS A 361 8.36 -23.44 44.13
C LYS A 361 9.37 -24.54 44.36
N GLU A 362 10.23 -24.31 45.33
CA GLU A 362 10.83 -25.29 46.22
C GLU A 362 11.76 -24.53 47.17
N GLY A 363 11.28 -24.38 48.43
CA GLY A 363 12.00 -23.77 49.53
C GLY A 363 11.04 -23.59 50.68
#